data_ea70da050868763fc1bb6ffd74d3f0d0
#
_entry.id   ea70da050868763fc1bb6ffd74d3f0d0
#
_cell.length_a   1.000
_cell.length_b   1.000
_cell.length_c   1.000
_cell.angle_alpha   90.00
_cell.angle_beta   90.00
_cell.angle_gamma   90.00
#
_symmetry.space_group_name_H-M   'P 1'
#
loop_
_entity.id
_entity.type
_entity.pdbx_description
1 polymer ?
#
loop_
_entity_poly.entity_id
_entity_poly.type
_entity_poly.pdbx_seq_one_letter_code
_entity_poly.pdbx_strand_id
1 'polypeptide(L)'
;TYTEKVWGIPCTEIRAEWAAQRIQGLSLVKALASAVPLNNRPTEIKTLINSFRYPRLGPGQMWERCRDLVEEFGGEVLLQHRLTGIELEGGRVTAVTAMTPDGERRFDAEHVISTLPLRALIDTFGDAAPQEVKDAAAGLRYRDFLQVALILEGENLFPDNWIYVHTPGVKVGRIQNFKNWSAAMVP
;
A
#
# COMPACT_ATOMS: atom_id res chain seq x y z
N THR A 1 7.19 4.34 20.24
CA THR A 1 8.08 4.24 19.05
C THR A 1 7.32 4.60 17.77
N TYR A 2 8.05 4.81 16.65
CA TYR A 2 7.41 5.02 15.33
C TYR A 2 6.53 3.83 14.93
N THR A 3 7.00 2.60 15.18
CA THR A 3 6.25 1.38 14.86
C THR A 3 4.91 1.33 15.61
N GLU A 4 4.88 1.68 16.88
CA GLU A 4 3.64 1.76 17.67
C GLU A 4 2.70 2.84 17.13
N LYS A 5 3.22 3.98 16.66
CA LYS A 5 2.40 5.01 16.01
C LYS A 5 1.75 4.49 14.72
N VAL A 6 2.52 3.76 13.90
CA VAL A 6 2.02 3.21 12.62
C VAL A 6 0.98 2.13 12.85
N TRP A 7 1.23 1.19 13.78
CA TRP A 7 0.34 0.06 14.03
C TRP A 7 -0.76 0.34 15.07
N GLY A 8 -0.54 1.34 15.94
CA GLY A 8 -1.48 1.70 17.01
C GLY A 8 -1.60 0.65 18.12
N ILE A 9 -0.65 -0.26 18.18
CA ILE A 9 -0.51 -1.29 19.20
C ILE A 9 0.92 -1.29 19.74
N PRO A 10 1.16 -1.76 20.97
CA PRO A 10 2.51 -1.93 21.52
C PRO A 10 3.37 -2.85 20.63
N CYS A 11 4.67 -2.57 20.54
CA CYS A 11 5.57 -3.44 19.78
C CYS A 11 5.60 -4.89 20.28
N THR A 12 5.26 -5.12 21.55
CA THR A 12 5.16 -6.46 22.16
C THR A 12 4.01 -7.29 21.62
N GLU A 13 3.00 -6.67 21.01
CA GLU A 13 1.85 -7.33 20.38
C GLU A 13 2.08 -7.61 18.89
N ILE A 14 3.14 -7.05 18.31
CA ILE A 14 3.48 -7.25 16.89
C ILE A 14 4.26 -8.56 16.78
N ARG A 15 3.79 -9.46 15.89
CA ARG A 15 4.48 -10.74 15.65
C ARG A 15 5.89 -10.53 15.12
N ALA A 16 6.85 -11.28 15.67
CA ALA A 16 8.26 -11.20 15.28
C ALA A 16 8.50 -11.54 13.80
N GLU A 17 7.66 -12.42 13.21
CA GLU A 17 7.74 -12.78 11.79
C GLU A 17 7.55 -11.59 10.86
N TRP A 18 6.69 -10.63 11.23
CA TRP A 18 6.51 -9.40 10.47
C TRP A 18 7.80 -8.56 10.41
N ALA A 19 8.52 -8.46 11.54
CA ALA A 19 9.81 -7.79 11.60
C ALA A 19 10.86 -8.58 10.79
N ALA A 20 10.89 -9.90 10.93
CA ALA A 20 11.83 -10.78 10.23
C ALA A 20 11.71 -10.69 8.71
N GLN A 21 10.48 -10.62 8.16
CA GLN A 21 10.26 -10.45 6.72
C GLN A 21 10.83 -9.13 6.16
N ARG A 22 10.87 -8.08 6.98
CA ARG A 22 11.38 -6.75 6.57
C ARG A 22 12.87 -6.57 6.82
N ILE A 23 13.42 -7.34 7.76
CA ILE A 23 14.83 -7.26 8.19
C ILE A 23 15.66 -8.41 7.59
N GLN A 24 15.12 -9.15 6.62
CA GLN A 24 15.85 -10.21 5.94
C GLN A 24 17.15 -9.69 5.32
N GLY A 25 18.28 -10.22 5.78
CA GLY A 25 19.62 -9.88 5.31
C GLY A 25 20.40 -8.86 6.17
N LEU A 26 19.84 -8.34 7.26
CA LEU A 26 20.58 -7.56 8.25
C LEU A 26 21.42 -8.49 9.14
N SER A 27 22.69 -8.66 8.77
CA SER A 27 23.73 -9.17 9.68
C SER A 27 24.44 -7.95 10.29
N LEU A 28 24.52 -7.88 11.61
CA LEU A 28 25.30 -6.85 12.34
C LEU A 28 26.74 -6.81 11.82
N VAL A 29 27.32 -7.96 11.49
CA VAL A 29 28.66 -8.08 10.90
C VAL A 29 28.73 -7.45 9.51
N LYS A 30 27.68 -7.61 8.68
CA LYS A 30 27.61 -6.97 7.35
C LYS A 30 27.38 -5.45 7.48
N ALA A 31 26.58 -5.00 8.43
CA ALA A 31 26.36 -3.58 8.69
C ALA A 31 27.64 -2.89 9.19
N LEU A 32 28.40 -3.53 10.08
CA LEU A 32 29.69 -3.05 10.53
C LEU A 32 30.74 -3.11 9.41
N ALA A 33 30.77 -4.15 8.60
CA ALA A 33 31.67 -4.27 7.45
C ALA A 33 31.39 -3.24 6.36
N SER A 34 30.14 -2.79 6.17
CA SER A 34 29.79 -1.72 5.24
C SER A 34 30.16 -0.32 5.73
N ALA A 35 30.37 -0.16 7.05
CA ALA A 35 30.84 1.09 7.63
C ALA A 35 32.38 1.27 7.54
N VAL A 36 33.11 0.20 7.15
CA VAL A 36 34.58 0.25 6.96
C VAL A 36 34.86 0.34 5.45
N PRO A 37 35.56 1.38 4.95
CA PRO A 37 35.73 1.64 3.50
C PRO A 37 36.73 0.71 2.81
N LEU A 38 36.82 -0.56 3.21
CA LEU A 38 37.89 -1.48 2.79
C LEU A 38 37.55 -2.49 1.68
N ASN A 39 36.39 -2.48 1.06
CA ASN A 39 36.21 -3.30 -0.15
C ASN A 39 35.01 -2.92 -1.01
N ASN A 40 35.28 -2.65 -2.28
CA ASN A 40 34.38 -2.26 -3.36
C ASN A 40 33.53 -3.45 -3.90
N ARG A 41 32.76 -4.15 -3.06
CA ARG A 41 31.71 -5.06 -3.53
C ARG A 41 30.37 -4.62 -2.97
N PRO A 42 29.41 -4.17 -3.81
CA PRO A 42 28.09 -3.80 -3.35
C PRO A 42 27.34 -5.05 -2.89
N THR A 43 27.35 -5.30 -1.59
CA THR A 43 26.41 -6.24 -1.00
C THR A 43 25.11 -5.45 -0.77
N GLU A 44 24.14 -5.59 -1.65
CA GLU A 44 22.84 -4.96 -1.50
C GLU A 44 22.16 -5.43 -0.22
N ILE A 45 22.33 -4.67 0.85
CA ILE A 45 21.48 -4.79 2.03
C ILE A 45 20.18 -4.06 1.64
N LYS A 46 19.09 -4.81 1.38
CA LYS A 46 17.78 -4.28 0.96
C LYS A 46 17.20 -3.18 1.85
N THR A 47 17.75 -2.97 3.04
CA THR A 47 17.34 -1.97 4.03
C THR A 47 18.19 -0.69 4.04
N LEU A 48 19.34 -0.68 3.35
CA LEU A 48 20.25 0.47 3.22
C LEU A 48 20.38 0.84 1.74
N ILE A 49 19.29 1.31 1.15
CA ILE A 49 19.27 1.79 -0.23
C ILE A 49 19.82 3.20 -0.26
N ASN A 50 21.00 3.40 -0.84
CA ASN A 50 21.63 4.71 -0.97
C ASN A 50 21.05 5.53 -2.14
N SER A 51 20.54 4.86 -3.18
CA SER A 51 19.91 5.50 -4.31
C SER A 51 18.83 4.59 -4.90
N PHE A 52 17.79 5.18 -5.46
CA PHE A 52 16.70 4.48 -6.12
C PHE A 52 16.15 5.32 -7.27
N ARG A 53 15.49 4.68 -8.22
CA ARG A 53 14.75 5.36 -9.28
C ARG A 53 13.37 5.73 -8.77
N TYR A 54 12.94 6.93 -9.10
CA TYR A 54 11.62 7.43 -8.74
C TYR A 54 10.94 8.04 -9.97
N PRO A 55 9.64 7.77 -10.21
CA PRO A 55 8.93 8.35 -11.34
C PRO A 55 8.85 9.88 -11.20
N ARG A 56 9.07 10.58 -12.28
CA ARG A 56 9.16 12.06 -12.29
C ARG A 56 7.93 12.73 -11.67
N LEU A 57 6.73 12.25 -12.00
CA LEU A 57 5.44 12.77 -11.48
C LEU A 57 4.87 11.90 -10.34
N GLY A 58 5.71 11.09 -9.70
CA GLY A 58 5.30 10.23 -8.59
C GLY A 58 4.83 8.84 -9.03
N PRO A 59 4.53 7.96 -8.07
CA PRO A 59 4.22 6.55 -8.34
C PRO A 59 2.90 6.35 -9.12
N GLY A 60 2.03 7.36 -9.18
CA GLY A 60 0.82 7.33 -10.00
C GLY A 60 1.08 7.06 -11.48
N GLN A 61 2.21 7.55 -12.02
CA GLN A 61 2.59 7.31 -13.42
C GLN A 61 2.67 5.83 -13.79
N MET A 62 3.05 4.95 -12.85
CA MET A 62 3.08 3.52 -13.09
C MET A 62 1.66 2.97 -13.32
N TRP A 63 0.71 3.41 -12.52
CA TRP A 63 -0.68 2.97 -12.61
C TRP A 63 -1.38 3.53 -13.86
N GLU A 64 -1.08 4.78 -14.22
CA GLU A 64 -1.54 5.38 -15.46
C GLU A 64 -1.03 4.57 -16.67
N ARG A 65 0.26 4.21 -16.68
CA ARG A 65 0.80 3.37 -17.75
C ARG A 65 0.23 1.95 -17.75
N CYS A 66 -0.05 1.36 -16.58
CA CYS A 66 -0.74 0.08 -16.50
C CYS A 66 -2.13 0.15 -17.11
N ARG A 67 -2.90 1.19 -16.81
CA ARG A 67 -4.22 1.43 -17.42
C ARG A 67 -4.10 1.51 -18.93
N ASP A 68 -3.21 2.36 -19.43
CA ASP A 68 -3.03 2.56 -20.88
C ASP A 68 -2.69 1.24 -21.59
N LEU A 69 -1.84 0.39 -20.97
CA LEU A 69 -1.50 -0.93 -21.50
C LEU A 69 -2.71 -1.88 -21.49
N VAL A 70 -3.53 -1.88 -20.44
CA VAL A 70 -4.76 -2.68 -20.40
C VAL A 70 -5.67 -2.30 -21.55
N GLU A 71 -5.85 -1.00 -21.81
CA GLU A 71 -6.69 -0.50 -22.90
C GLU A 71 -6.07 -0.79 -24.28
N GLU A 72 -4.74 -0.65 -24.45
CA GLU A 72 -4.01 -1.03 -25.65
C GLU A 72 -4.20 -2.52 -26.00
N PHE A 73 -4.33 -3.40 -24.99
CA PHE A 73 -4.60 -4.83 -25.17
C PHE A 73 -6.08 -5.20 -25.26
N GLY A 74 -6.97 -4.22 -25.37
CA GLY A 74 -8.41 -4.42 -25.54
C GLY A 74 -9.19 -4.68 -24.26
N GLY A 75 -8.59 -4.45 -23.10
CA GLY A 75 -9.27 -4.44 -21.82
C GLY A 75 -9.92 -3.08 -21.53
N GLU A 76 -10.69 -3.02 -20.45
CA GLU A 76 -11.33 -1.80 -19.97
C GLU A 76 -10.91 -1.49 -18.53
N VAL A 77 -10.72 -0.22 -18.21
CA VAL A 77 -10.50 0.26 -16.85
C VAL A 77 -11.64 1.18 -16.44
N LEU A 78 -12.54 0.66 -15.63
CA LEU A 78 -13.76 1.34 -15.21
C LEU A 78 -13.56 2.01 -13.85
N LEU A 79 -13.31 3.32 -13.84
CA LEU A 79 -13.25 4.12 -12.62
C LEU A 79 -14.66 4.44 -12.11
N GLN A 80 -14.77 4.78 -10.81
CA GLN A 80 -16.04 5.08 -10.14
C GLN A 80 -17.05 3.91 -10.17
N HIS A 81 -16.56 2.68 -10.32
CA HIS A 81 -17.34 1.45 -10.23
C HIS A 81 -17.02 0.77 -8.91
N ARG A 82 -17.95 0.82 -7.97
CA ARG A 82 -17.80 0.20 -6.65
C ARG A 82 -18.46 -1.16 -6.65
N LEU A 83 -17.66 -2.21 -6.49
CA LEU A 83 -18.18 -3.58 -6.36
C LEU A 83 -19.17 -3.66 -5.20
N THR A 84 -20.36 -4.18 -5.45
CA THR A 84 -21.46 -4.35 -4.48
C THR A 84 -21.85 -5.80 -4.28
N GLY A 85 -21.59 -6.68 -5.27
CA GLY A 85 -21.95 -8.08 -5.16
C GLY A 85 -21.11 -9.00 -6.04
N ILE A 86 -21.07 -10.27 -5.66
CA ILE A 86 -20.48 -11.37 -6.43
C ILE A 86 -21.51 -12.49 -6.50
N GLU A 87 -21.84 -12.90 -7.71
CA GLU A 87 -22.79 -13.98 -7.98
C GLU A 87 -22.05 -15.31 -8.11
N LEU A 88 -22.59 -16.34 -7.47
CA LEU A 88 -22.04 -17.69 -7.48
C LEU A 88 -23.08 -18.69 -7.97
N GLU A 89 -22.70 -19.58 -8.87
CA GLU A 89 -23.47 -20.75 -9.26
C GLU A 89 -22.58 -22.00 -9.16
N GLY A 90 -23.02 -22.99 -8.42
CA GLY A 90 -22.26 -24.22 -8.21
C GLY A 90 -20.84 -24.00 -7.62
N GLY A 91 -20.65 -22.95 -6.81
CA GLY A 91 -19.37 -22.59 -6.20
C GLY A 91 -18.40 -21.86 -7.15
N ARG A 92 -18.86 -21.44 -8.32
CA ARG A 92 -18.08 -20.64 -9.28
C ARG A 92 -18.68 -19.26 -9.42
N VAL A 93 -17.81 -18.27 -9.62
CA VAL A 93 -18.26 -16.91 -9.96
C VAL A 93 -18.84 -16.91 -11.36
N THR A 94 -20.01 -16.28 -11.53
CA THR A 94 -20.67 -16.09 -12.82
C THR A 94 -20.81 -14.62 -13.20
N ALA A 95 -20.87 -13.74 -12.19
CA ALA A 95 -20.95 -12.30 -12.43
C ALA A 95 -20.49 -11.51 -11.19
N VAL A 96 -20.27 -10.22 -11.42
CA VAL A 96 -20.12 -9.23 -10.36
C VAL A 96 -21.11 -8.09 -10.60
N THR A 97 -21.55 -7.45 -9.51
CA THR A 97 -22.36 -6.23 -9.55
C THR A 97 -21.59 -5.06 -9.01
N ALA A 98 -21.73 -3.91 -9.61
CA ALA A 98 -21.09 -2.68 -9.16
C ALA A 98 -22.05 -1.50 -9.23
N MET A 99 -21.98 -0.63 -8.23
CA MET A 99 -22.60 0.69 -8.28
C MET A 99 -21.75 1.60 -9.15
N THR A 100 -22.34 2.16 -10.18
CA THR A 100 -21.74 3.10 -11.13
C THR A 100 -22.37 4.47 -11.00
N PRO A 101 -21.85 5.53 -11.64
CA PRO A 101 -22.53 6.83 -11.69
C PRO A 101 -23.96 6.78 -12.23
N ASP A 102 -24.25 5.82 -13.11
CA ASP A 102 -25.57 5.65 -13.77
C ASP A 102 -26.48 4.64 -13.05
N GLY A 103 -26.07 4.13 -11.88
CA GLY A 103 -26.81 3.14 -11.11
C GLY A 103 -26.09 1.80 -11.03
N GLU A 104 -26.79 0.78 -10.53
CA GLU A 104 -26.22 -0.56 -10.41
C GLU A 104 -26.10 -1.24 -11.78
N ARG A 105 -24.94 -1.88 -12.01
CA ARG A 105 -24.64 -2.58 -13.24
C ARG A 105 -24.03 -3.95 -12.92
N ARG A 106 -24.46 -4.96 -13.71
CA ARG A 106 -23.97 -6.34 -13.66
C ARG A 106 -22.95 -6.58 -14.78
N PHE A 107 -21.88 -7.31 -14.46
CA PHE A 107 -20.84 -7.72 -15.39
C PHE A 107 -20.66 -9.24 -15.30
N ASP A 108 -20.80 -9.93 -16.42
CA ASP A 108 -20.50 -11.36 -16.49
C ASP A 108 -19.00 -11.59 -16.34
N ALA A 109 -18.62 -12.60 -15.56
CA ALA A 109 -17.22 -12.91 -15.28
C ALA A 109 -17.05 -14.41 -14.98
N GLU A 110 -16.15 -15.07 -15.69
CA GLU A 110 -15.75 -16.45 -15.41
C GLU A 110 -14.66 -16.53 -14.34
N HIS A 111 -13.86 -15.47 -14.22
CA HIS A 111 -12.76 -15.34 -13.26
C HIS A 111 -12.75 -13.96 -12.64
N VAL A 112 -12.54 -13.89 -11.33
CA VAL A 112 -12.42 -12.63 -10.60
C VAL A 112 -11.17 -12.63 -9.75
N ILE A 113 -10.33 -11.59 -9.90
CA ILE A 113 -9.19 -11.31 -9.03
C ILE A 113 -9.55 -10.07 -8.21
N SER A 114 -9.69 -10.25 -6.90
CA SER A 114 -10.02 -9.16 -5.99
C SER A 114 -8.81 -8.66 -5.24
N THR A 115 -8.64 -7.34 -5.20
CA THR A 115 -7.67 -6.63 -4.35
C THR A 115 -8.35 -5.86 -3.22
N LEU A 116 -9.64 -6.07 -3.00
CA LEU A 116 -10.37 -5.48 -1.89
C LEU A 116 -9.83 -5.97 -0.53
N PRO A 117 -9.96 -5.17 0.53
CA PRO A 117 -9.80 -5.68 1.90
C PRO A 117 -10.70 -6.89 2.11
N LEU A 118 -10.18 -7.98 2.71
CA LEU A 118 -10.92 -9.24 2.85
C LEU A 118 -12.30 -9.08 3.48
N ARG A 119 -12.43 -8.19 4.47
CA ARG A 119 -13.72 -7.89 5.09
C ARG A 119 -14.73 -7.38 4.05
N ALA A 120 -14.34 -6.37 3.28
CA ALA A 120 -15.20 -5.82 2.23
C ALA A 120 -15.51 -6.85 1.12
N LEU A 121 -14.54 -7.71 0.78
CA LEU A 121 -14.77 -8.80 -0.17
C LEU A 121 -15.82 -9.78 0.35
N ILE A 122 -15.71 -10.22 1.60
CA ILE A 122 -16.67 -11.17 2.19
C ILE A 122 -18.08 -10.57 2.25
N ASP A 123 -18.19 -9.27 2.55
CA ASP A 123 -19.47 -8.57 2.55
C ASP A 123 -20.16 -8.61 1.15
N THR A 124 -19.40 -8.63 0.05
CA THR A 124 -19.96 -8.69 -1.31
C THR A 124 -20.58 -10.05 -1.69
N PHE A 125 -20.28 -11.11 -0.96
CA PHE A 125 -20.91 -12.41 -1.15
C PHE A 125 -22.31 -12.53 -0.50
N GLY A 126 -22.69 -11.57 0.34
CA GLY A 126 -23.99 -11.56 1.00
C GLY A 126 -24.27 -12.89 1.71
N ASP A 127 -25.43 -13.49 1.42
CA ASP A 127 -25.88 -14.76 2.04
C ASP A 127 -25.13 -16.00 1.53
N ALA A 128 -24.38 -15.88 0.44
CA ALA A 128 -23.57 -16.99 -0.08
C ALA A 128 -22.31 -17.25 0.80
N ALA A 129 -21.87 -16.29 1.60
CA ALA A 129 -20.77 -16.50 2.54
C ALA A 129 -21.26 -17.19 3.81
N PRO A 130 -20.63 -18.33 4.25
CA PRO A 130 -20.94 -18.97 5.52
C PRO A 130 -20.76 -18.02 6.71
N GLN A 131 -21.58 -18.17 7.76
CA GLN A 131 -21.53 -17.28 8.92
C GLN A 131 -20.17 -17.28 9.62
N GLU A 132 -19.52 -18.44 9.74
CA GLU A 132 -18.17 -18.54 10.30
C GLU A 132 -17.13 -17.72 9.54
N VAL A 133 -17.26 -17.60 8.19
CA VAL A 133 -16.38 -16.79 7.36
C VAL A 133 -16.66 -15.31 7.56
N LYS A 134 -17.93 -14.92 7.68
CA LYS A 134 -18.34 -13.54 8.02
C LYS A 134 -17.79 -13.12 9.38
N ASP A 135 -17.91 -13.98 10.38
CA ASP A 135 -17.42 -13.72 11.75
C ASP A 135 -15.88 -13.59 11.77
N ALA A 136 -15.18 -14.47 11.06
CA ALA A 136 -13.72 -14.39 10.91
C ALA A 136 -13.29 -13.09 10.21
N ALA A 137 -13.97 -12.69 9.14
CA ALA A 137 -13.71 -11.45 8.42
C ALA A 137 -13.99 -10.21 9.30
N ALA A 138 -15.07 -10.23 10.08
CA ALA A 138 -15.39 -9.16 11.03
C ALA A 138 -14.34 -9.01 12.13
N GLY A 139 -13.66 -10.10 12.51
CA GLY A 139 -12.56 -10.11 13.47
C GLY A 139 -11.25 -9.50 12.95
N LEU A 140 -11.11 -9.31 11.64
CA LEU A 140 -9.92 -8.69 11.07
C LEU A 140 -9.82 -7.22 11.48
N ARG A 141 -8.64 -6.82 11.94
CA ARG A 141 -8.35 -5.43 12.32
C ARG A 141 -7.57 -4.74 11.23
N TYR A 142 -8.02 -3.56 10.85
CA TYR A 142 -7.35 -2.68 9.90
C TYR A 142 -6.95 -1.38 10.58
N ARG A 143 -5.98 -0.72 9.97
CA ARG A 143 -5.60 0.61 10.38
C ARG A 143 -5.61 1.52 9.18
N ASP A 144 -6.27 2.65 9.33
CA ASP A 144 -6.31 3.68 8.31
C ASP A 144 -5.00 4.47 8.28
N PHE A 145 -4.65 4.94 7.11
CA PHE A 145 -3.54 5.84 6.88
C PHE A 145 -4.08 7.21 6.47
N LEU A 146 -3.90 8.18 7.35
CA LEU A 146 -4.27 9.57 7.08
C LEU A 146 -3.04 10.35 6.60
N GLN A 147 -3.12 10.91 5.40
CA GLN A 147 -2.12 11.81 4.85
C GLN A 147 -2.71 13.22 4.74
N VAL A 148 -2.00 14.20 5.31
CA VAL A 148 -2.31 15.62 5.15
C VAL A 148 -1.25 16.23 4.24
N ALA A 149 -1.66 16.71 3.08
CA ALA A 149 -0.78 17.43 2.15
C ALA A 149 -0.80 18.92 2.51
N LEU A 150 0.38 19.50 2.68
CA LEU A 150 0.57 20.93 2.88
C LEU A 150 1.33 21.50 1.68
N ILE A 151 0.78 22.53 1.07
CA ILE A 151 1.46 23.30 0.03
C ILE A 151 2.01 24.54 0.71
N LEU A 152 3.34 24.66 0.73
CA LEU A 152 4.05 25.71 1.44
C LEU A 152 4.83 26.58 0.46
N GLU A 153 4.86 27.87 0.72
CA GLU A 153 5.77 28.78 0.04
C GLU A 153 7.18 28.60 0.63
N GLY A 154 8.19 28.45 -0.22
CA GLY A 154 9.59 28.31 0.19
C GLY A 154 10.34 27.26 -0.60
N GLU A 155 11.65 27.47 -0.76
CA GLU A 155 12.45 26.62 -1.65
C GLU A 155 13.06 25.40 -0.96
N ASN A 156 13.57 25.53 0.27
CA ASN A 156 14.34 24.50 0.95
C ASN A 156 13.86 24.32 2.39
N LEU A 157 12.83 23.49 2.57
CA LEU A 157 12.27 23.23 3.90
C LEU A 157 13.24 22.41 4.77
N PHE A 158 13.75 21.30 4.25
CA PHE A 158 14.74 20.42 4.87
C PHE A 158 15.35 19.49 3.81
N PRO A 159 16.59 18.99 3.99
CA PRO A 159 17.31 18.23 2.96
C PRO A 159 16.84 16.78 2.81
N ASP A 160 16.18 16.22 3.80
CA ASP A 160 15.78 14.81 3.81
C ASP A 160 14.53 14.57 2.97
N ASN A 161 14.40 13.38 2.39
CA ASN A 161 13.19 12.96 1.68
C ASN A 161 12.03 12.77 2.66
N TRP A 162 12.32 12.29 3.88
CA TRP A 162 11.36 12.17 4.98
C TRP A 162 12.03 12.17 6.35
N ILE A 163 11.24 12.52 7.34
CA ILE A 163 11.63 12.52 8.75
C ILE A 163 10.65 11.65 9.53
N TYR A 164 11.16 10.74 10.34
CA TYR A 164 10.35 10.00 11.31
C TYR A 164 10.19 10.78 12.61
N VAL A 165 8.94 10.91 13.05
CA VAL A 165 8.61 11.66 14.27
C VAL A 165 8.41 10.67 15.42
N HIS A 166 9.39 10.57 16.32
CA HIS A 166 9.36 9.68 17.47
C HIS A 166 8.77 10.31 18.72
N THR A 167 8.64 11.64 18.78
CA THR A 167 8.20 12.41 19.95
C THR A 167 6.89 11.88 20.51
N PRO A 168 6.84 11.51 21.82
CA PRO A 168 5.61 11.14 22.48
C PRO A 168 4.58 12.27 22.43
N GLY A 169 3.28 11.90 22.37
CA GLY A 169 2.19 12.88 22.32
C GLY A 169 1.92 13.50 20.93
N VAL A 170 2.88 13.46 20.01
CA VAL A 170 2.69 13.89 18.62
C VAL A 170 2.13 12.72 17.80
N LYS A 171 0.95 12.87 17.21
CA LYS A 171 0.29 11.79 16.43
C LYS A 171 0.95 11.55 15.07
N VAL A 172 1.57 12.57 14.47
CA VAL A 172 2.27 12.45 13.20
C VAL A 172 3.41 11.45 13.33
N GLY A 173 3.44 10.44 12.47
CA GLY A 173 4.50 9.43 12.44
C GLY A 173 5.63 9.78 11.47
N ARG A 174 5.32 10.45 10.35
CA ARG A 174 6.30 10.79 9.32
C ARG A 174 5.92 12.09 8.61
N ILE A 175 6.93 12.88 8.30
CA ILE A 175 6.82 14.07 7.45
C ILE A 175 7.62 13.79 6.18
N GLN A 176 7.07 14.07 5.01
CA GLN A 176 7.73 13.86 3.72
C GLN A 176 7.88 15.17 2.98
N ASN A 177 9.06 15.39 2.38
CA ASN A 177 9.32 16.48 1.45
C ASN A 177 9.29 15.92 0.02
N PHE A 178 8.16 16.04 -0.66
CA PHE A 178 7.98 15.51 -2.01
C PHE A 178 8.86 16.21 -3.05
N LYS A 179 9.26 17.46 -2.84
CA LYS A 179 10.20 18.16 -3.69
C LYS A 179 11.55 17.44 -3.79
N ASN A 180 12.01 16.84 -2.68
CA ASN A 180 13.27 16.09 -2.66
C ASN A 180 13.15 14.72 -3.36
N TRP A 181 11.94 14.16 -3.48
CA TRP A 181 11.71 12.95 -4.27
C TRP A 181 11.75 13.26 -5.77
N SER A 182 11.07 14.31 -6.20
CA SER A 182 11.09 14.84 -7.54
C SER A 182 10.60 16.29 -7.53
N ALA A 183 11.41 17.20 -8.07
CA ALA A 183 11.02 18.59 -8.20
C ALA A 183 9.78 18.80 -9.08
N ALA A 184 9.45 17.84 -9.95
CA ALA A 184 8.27 17.90 -10.81
C ALA A 184 6.95 17.52 -10.10
N MET A 185 7.00 17.09 -8.83
CA MET A 185 5.80 16.77 -8.04
C MET A 185 5.22 17.95 -7.28
N VAL A 186 5.94 19.06 -7.25
CA VAL A 186 5.49 20.28 -6.58
C VAL A 186 5.32 21.39 -7.62
N PRO A 187 4.35 22.32 -7.41
CA PRO A 187 4.12 23.44 -8.29
C PRO A 187 5.35 24.35 -8.42
#